data_ca886ceb37df9b933e755f89baa7a286
#
_entry.id   ca886ceb37df9b933e755f89baa7a286
#
_cell.length_a   1.000
_cell.length_b   1.000
_cell.length_c   1.000
_cell.angle_alpha   90.00
_cell.angle_beta   90.00
_cell.angle_gamma   90.00
#
_symmetry.space_group_name_H-M   'P 1'
#
loop_
_entity.id
_entity.type
_entity.pdbx_description
1 polymer ?
#
loop_
_entity_poly.entity_id
_entity_poly.type
_entity_poly.pdbx_seq_one_letter_code
_entity_poly.pdbx_strand_id
1 'polypeptide(L)'
;MDYWSTLNRLAKQYARIGPLKSQLTAMKNWQASIAAGVLPAHALPWLGLSTPQIDAALTQPQAQLQELLQLDHLLHNFRRYIAFHDGMWSFVHEDLFATWHRLYGPQRYLEVAAGNGYVSAGLRAQGDKTITTDAHTWTKENVTGRQPLVPVKTATANAALFLYAQQVDAVVMAWSPDKDPNDVRFPHIMQHYFPTNQLFVIGERNGATNSRLFWQEARTVPDRRLFALNRAFGHFDAIHERVYRLQ
;
A
#
# COMPACT_ATOMS: atom_id res chain seq x y z
N MET A 1 -22.72 13.77 -0.77
CA MET A 1 -21.80 14.84 -0.31
C MET A 1 -20.38 14.34 -0.61
N ASP A 2 -19.53 15.17 -1.22
CA ASP A 2 -18.18 14.78 -1.58
C ASP A 2 -17.30 14.54 -0.33
N TYR A 3 -16.41 13.56 -0.38
CA TYR A 3 -15.52 13.17 0.72
C TYR A 3 -14.74 14.37 1.27
N TRP A 4 -14.03 15.09 0.39
CA TRP A 4 -13.19 16.22 0.80
C TRP A 4 -13.97 17.44 1.29
N SER A 5 -15.14 17.71 0.72
CA SER A 5 -15.97 18.83 1.16
C SER A 5 -16.44 18.61 2.60
N THR A 6 -16.90 17.39 2.91
CA THR A 6 -17.32 17.02 4.26
C THR A 6 -16.16 17.04 5.26
N LEU A 7 -15.05 16.41 4.89
CA LEU A 7 -13.84 16.35 5.72
C LEU A 7 -13.32 17.77 6.05
N ASN A 8 -13.21 18.65 5.03
CA ASN A 8 -12.72 20.02 5.24
C ASN A 8 -13.68 20.85 6.09
N ARG A 9 -15.00 20.70 5.94
CA ARG A 9 -15.99 21.39 6.76
C ARG A 9 -15.84 21.02 8.24
N LEU A 10 -15.84 19.71 8.54
CA LEU A 10 -15.70 19.21 9.90
C LEU A 10 -14.33 19.59 10.49
N ALA A 11 -13.28 19.46 9.74
CA ALA A 11 -11.95 19.81 10.19
C ALA A 11 -11.78 21.31 10.50
N LYS A 12 -12.47 22.19 9.78
CA LYS A 12 -12.52 23.63 10.09
C LYS A 12 -13.27 23.88 11.40
N GLN A 13 -14.39 23.20 11.61
CA GLN A 13 -15.20 23.30 12.82
C GLN A 13 -14.42 22.84 14.06
N TYR A 14 -13.66 21.74 13.93
CA TYR A 14 -12.89 21.12 15.01
C TYR A 14 -11.38 21.40 14.94
N ALA A 15 -10.99 22.55 14.37
CA ALA A 15 -9.59 22.90 14.11
C ALA A 15 -8.68 22.96 15.35
N ARG A 16 -9.27 23.00 16.57
CA ARG A 16 -8.53 23.00 17.83
C ARG A 16 -8.01 21.63 18.27
N ILE A 17 -8.43 20.53 17.59
CA ILE A 17 -7.88 19.20 17.85
C ILE A 17 -6.45 19.15 17.33
N GLY A 18 -5.47 18.99 18.24
CA GLY A 18 -4.04 19.19 17.97
C GLY A 18 -3.49 18.52 16.71
N PRO A 19 -3.66 17.19 16.46
CA PRO A 19 -3.06 16.52 15.31
C PRO A 19 -3.85 16.69 14.01
N LEU A 20 -5.09 17.18 14.05
CA LEU A 20 -5.99 17.21 12.90
C LEU A 20 -5.42 17.98 11.70
N LYS A 21 -4.81 19.14 11.95
CA LYS A 21 -4.22 19.97 10.89
C LYS A 21 -3.07 19.23 10.18
N SER A 22 -2.20 18.56 10.91
CA SER A 22 -1.07 17.81 10.34
C SER A 22 -1.54 16.58 9.56
N GLN A 23 -2.54 15.85 10.07
CA GLN A 23 -3.16 14.73 9.36
C GLN A 23 -3.74 15.17 8.01
N LEU A 24 -4.55 16.23 8.00
CA LEU A 24 -5.14 16.77 6.76
C LEU A 24 -4.09 17.27 5.76
N THR A 25 -3.04 17.92 6.25
CA THR A 25 -1.95 18.37 5.38
C THR A 25 -1.26 17.15 4.73
N ALA A 26 -0.98 16.10 5.50
CA ALA A 26 -0.39 14.87 4.98
C ALA A 26 -1.30 14.19 3.95
N MET A 27 -2.59 14.05 4.24
CA MET A 27 -3.58 13.47 3.30
C MET A 27 -3.66 14.24 1.99
N LYS A 28 -3.69 15.59 2.04
CA LYS A 28 -3.72 16.44 0.85
C LYS A 28 -2.45 16.34 0.03
N ASN A 29 -1.30 16.31 0.68
CA ASN A 29 -0.02 16.15 0.00
C ASN A 29 0.06 14.78 -0.70
N TRP A 30 -0.41 13.72 -0.05
CA TRP A 30 -0.50 12.38 -0.64
C TRP A 30 -1.36 12.38 -1.90
N GLN A 31 -2.58 12.89 -1.81
CA GLN A 31 -3.46 12.95 -2.96
C GLN A 31 -2.87 13.82 -4.10
N ALA A 32 -2.26 14.95 -3.76
CA ALA A 32 -1.65 15.82 -4.76
C ALA A 32 -0.49 15.14 -5.49
N SER A 33 0.35 14.37 -4.79
CA SER A 33 1.43 13.59 -5.40
C SER A 33 0.88 12.54 -6.36
N ILE A 34 -0.11 11.76 -5.92
CA ILE A 34 -0.73 10.72 -6.76
C ILE A 34 -1.40 11.35 -7.99
N ALA A 35 -2.13 12.44 -7.83
CA ALA A 35 -2.76 13.17 -8.93
C ALA A 35 -1.74 13.74 -9.93
N ALA A 36 -0.53 14.06 -9.47
CA ALA A 36 0.59 14.48 -10.31
C ALA A 36 1.34 13.30 -10.97
N GLY A 37 0.92 12.05 -10.73
CA GLY A 37 1.56 10.85 -11.29
C GLY A 37 2.90 10.49 -10.63
N VAL A 38 3.12 10.92 -9.39
CA VAL A 38 4.33 10.62 -8.62
C VAL A 38 3.99 10.00 -7.28
N LEU A 39 4.95 9.29 -6.69
CA LEU A 39 4.77 8.76 -5.34
C LEU A 39 4.80 9.89 -4.30
N PRO A 40 4.03 9.75 -3.20
CA PRO A 40 4.19 10.59 -2.02
C PRO A 40 5.59 10.42 -1.44
N ALA A 41 6.18 11.52 -0.92
CA ALA A 41 7.55 11.49 -0.40
C ALA A 41 7.68 10.64 0.87
N HIS A 42 6.74 10.83 1.83
CA HIS A 42 6.84 10.28 3.18
C HIS A 42 5.63 9.43 3.56
N ALA A 43 5.79 8.56 4.56
CA ALA A 43 4.69 7.83 5.18
C ALA A 43 3.63 8.79 5.74
N LEU A 44 2.37 8.35 5.73
CA LEU A 44 1.29 9.06 6.43
C LEU A 44 1.47 8.94 7.95
N PRO A 45 1.15 9.99 8.72
CA PRO A 45 0.98 9.87 10.16
C PRO A 45 -0.26 9.02 10.45
N TRP A 46 -0.41 8.55 11.69
CA TRP A 46 -1.66 7.92 12.12
C TRP A 46 -2.85 8.83 11.83
N LEU A 47 -3.86 8.30 11.14
CA LEU A 47 -5.10 9.00 10.80
C LEU A 47 -6.22 8.52 11.73
N GLY A 48 -6.90 9.47 12.33
CA GLY A 48 -8.01 9.22 13.25
C GLY A 48 -7.91 10.10 14.50
N LEU A 49 -8.94 10.02 15.33
CA LEU A 49 -9.05 10.71 16.61
C LEU A 49 -9.01 9.71 17.76
N SER A 50 -8.22 9.98 18.77
CA SER A 50 -8.26 9.19 19.99
C SER A 50 -9.47 9.55 20.87
N THR A 51 -9.92 8.62 21.71
CA THR A 51 -10.99 8.88 22.69
C THR A 51 -10.75 10.16 23.51
N PRO A 52 -9.53 10.39 24.10
CA PRO A 52 -9.28 11.65 24.82
C PRO A 52 -9.40 12.91 23.95
N GLN A 53 -9.12 12.82 22.66
CA GLN A 53 -9.29 13.96 21.74
C GLN A 53 -10.77 14.26 21.47
N ILE A 54 -11.59 13.21 21.31
CA ILE A 54 -13.03 13.32 21.15
C ILE A 54 -13.63 13.91 22.42
N ASP A 55 -13.28 13.39 23.60
CA ASP A 55 -13.78 13.87 24.89
C ASP A 55 -13.41 15.35 25.13
N ALA A 56 -12.16 15.71 24.85
CA ALA A 56 -11.70 17.10 24.95
C ALA A 56 -12.43 18.03 23.95
N ALA A 57 -12.72 17.56 22.74
CA ALA A 57 -13.48 18.34 21.77
C ALA A 57 -14.93 18.54 22.19
N LEU A 58 -15.56 17.57 22.87
CA LEU A 58 -16.93 17.65 23.37
C LEU A 58 -17.12 18.69 24.48
N THR A 59 -16.05 19.17 25.11
CA THR A 59 -16.15 20.29 26.07
C THR A 59 -16.45 21.62 25.38
N GLN A 60 -16.35 21.73 24.07
CA GLN A 60 -16.69 22.95 23.33
C GLN A 60 -18.21 23.08 23.19
N PRO A 61 -18.78 24.27 23.40
CA PRO A 61 -20.25 24.45 23.47
C PRO A 61 -21.03 24.03 22.21
N GLN A 62 -20.36 24.02 21.05
CA GLN A 62 -20.99 23.69 19.75
C GLN A 62 -20.64 22.31 19.25
N ALA A 63 -19.89 21.53 20.05
CA ALA A 63 -19.44 20.21 19.62
C ALA A 63 -20.57 19.19 19.66
N GLN A 64 -20.64 18.37 18.63
CA GLN A 64 -21.57 17.26 18.50
C GLN A 64 -20.82 15.95 18.35
N LEU A 65 -21.13 14.97 19.19
CA LEU A 65 -20.50 13.65 19.16
C LEU A 65 -20.62 13.01 17.78
N GLN A 66 -21.77 13.11 17.13
CA GLN A 66 -22.00 12.52 15.82
C GLN A 66 -21.09 13.11 14.74
N GLU A 67 -20.82 14.41 14.78
CA GLU A 67 -19.89 15.06 13.84
C GLU A 67 -18.43 14.66 14.09
N LEU A 68 -18.03 14.52 15.36
CA LEU A 68 -16.70 14.03 15.73
C LEU A 68 -16.47 12.57 15.28
N LEU A 69 -17.47 11.71 15.46
CA LEU A 69 -17.43 10.34 14.97
C LEU A 69 -17.41 10.29 13.44
N GLN A 70 -18.14 11.18 12.76
CA GLN A 70 -18.09 11.31 11.31
C GLN A 70 -16.71 11.79 10.83
N LEU A 71 -16.10 12.74 11.51
CA LEU A 71 -14.76 13.22 11.22
C LEU A 71 -13.73 12.08 11.36
N ASP A 72 -13.76 11.37 12.47
CA ASP A 72 -12.91 10.22 12.73
C ASP A 72 -13.07 9.15 11.66
N HIS A 73 -14.31 8.80 11.32
CA HIS A 73 -14.62 7.85 10.26
C HIS A 73 -14.06 8.29 8.90
N LEU A 74 -14.12 9.58 8.55
CA LEU A 74 -13.56 10.08 7.30
C LEU A 74 -12.02 9.98 7.29
N LEU A 75 -11.36 10.26 8.41
CA LEU A 75 -9.90 10.10 8.52
C LEU A 75 -9.50 8.63 8.30
N HIS A 76 -10.16 7.68 8.96
CA HIS A 76 -9.92 6.25 8.80
C HIS A 76 -10.25 5.73 7.39
N ASN A 77 -11.23 6.31 6.70
CA ASN A 77 -11.60 5.93 5.34
C ASN A 77 -10.65 6.44 4.24
N PHE A 78 -9.58 7.15 4.57
CA PHE A 78 -8.66 7.68 3.57
C PHE A 78 -8.04 6.58 2.71
N ARG A 79 -7.66 5.44 3.30
CA ARG A 79 -7.18 4.27 2.53
C ARG A 79 -8.19 3.86 1.45
N ARG A 80 -9.44 3.70 1.85
CA ARG A 80 -10.48 3.30 0.91
C ARG A 80 -10.70 4.36 -0.18
N TYR A 81 -10.67 5.64 0.18
CA TYR A 81 -10.79 6.73 -0.78
C TYR A 81 -9.70 6.64 -1.86
N ILE A 82 -8.42 6.57 -1.47
CA ILE A 82 -7.28 6.49 -2.40
C ILE A 82 -7.31 5.18 -3.21
N ALA A 83 -7.60 4.04 -2.58
CA ALA A 83 -7.67 2.77 -3.29
C ALA A 83 -8.71 2.78 -4.41
N PHE A 84 -9.90 3.33 -4.16
CA PHE A 84 -10.97 3.38 -5.16
C PHE A 84 -10.78 4.48 -6.20
N HIS A 85 -10.25 5.65 -5.84
CA HIS A 85 -10.08 6.76 -6.78
C HIS A 85 -8.80 6.63 -7.61
N ASP A 86 -7.72 6.22 -6.98
CA ASP A 86 -6.38 6.26 -7.56
C ASP A 86 -5.79 4.85 -7.80
N GLY A 87 -6.44 3.80 -7.28
CA GLY A 87 -6.01 2.41 -7.43
C GLY A 87 -4.72 2.08 -6.67
N MET A 88 -4.40 2.84 -5.62
CA MET A 88 -3.27 2.57 -4.75
C MET A 88 -3.76 1.77 -3.54
N TRP A 89 -3.51 0.47 -3.53
CA TRP A 89 -3.91 -0.43 -2.44
C TRP A 89 -2.84 -0.54 -1.36
N SER A 90 -1.58 -0.74 -1.75
CA SER A 90 -0.44 -0.66 -0.85
C SER A 90 0.03 0.79 -0.74
N PHE A 91 0.09 1.32 0.48
CA PHE A 91 0.43 2.73 0.71
C PHE A 91 1.94 2.95 0.73
N VAL A 92 2.54 2.79 -0.45
CA VAL A 92 3.98 2.94 -0.66
C VAL A 92 4.36 4.40 -0.94
N HIS A 93 5.59 4.78 -0.60
CA HIS A 93 6.10 6.15 -0.70
C HIS A 93 7.61 6.15 -0.98
N GLU A 94 8.18 7.29 -1.35
CA GLU A 94 9.59 7.39 -1.79
C GLU A 94 10.60 6.95 -0.73
N ASP A 95 10.42 7.35 0.54
CA ASP A 95 11.34 6.96 1.63
C ASP A 95 11.41 5.44 1.83
N LEU A 96 10.32 4.72 1.58
CA LEU A 96 10.30 3.26 1.61
C LEU A 96 11.29 2.71 0.58
N PHE A 97 11.19 3.18 -0.68
CA PHE A 97 12.02 2.67 -1.77
C PHE A 97 13.47 3.14 -1.67
N ALA A 98 13.72 4.36 -1.20
CA ALA A 98 15.08 4.81 -0.88
C ALA A 98 15.73 3.91 0.18
N THR A 99 14.96 3.52 1.20
CA THR A 99 15.42 2.57 2.22
C THR A 99 15.60 1.17 1.64
N TRP A 100 14.68 0.72 0.80
CA TRP A 100 14.76 -0.58 0.13
C TRP A 100 16.01 -0.70 -0.73
N HIS A 101 16.23 0.27 -1.62
CA HIS A 101 17.41 0.31 -2.49
C HIS A 101 18.72 0.35 -1.68
N ARG A 102 18.79 1.16 -0.64
CA ARG A 102 19.96 1.23 0.26
C ARG A 102 20.26 -0.10 0.95
N LEU A 103 19.24 -0.89 1.32
CA LEU A 103 19.39 -2.15 2.04
C LEU A 103 19.70 -3.34 1.13
N TYR A 104 19.16 -3.38 -0.08
CA TYR A 104 19.27 -4.53 -0.99
C TYR A 104 20.18 -4.24 -2.18
N GLY A 105 20.58 -2.98 -2.40
CA GLY A 105 21.36 -2.55 -3.58
C GLY A 105 20.55 -2.55 -4.87
N PRO A 106 21.18 -2.18 -5.99
CA PRO A 106 20.55 -2.20 -7.29
C PRO A 106 20.13 -3.61 -7.70
N GLN A 107 18.88 -3.80 -8.09
CA GLN A 107 18.34 -5.08 -8.54
C GLN A 107 17.40 -4.90 -9.74
N ARG A 108 17.09 -6.03 -10.38
CA ARG A 108 16.06 -6.17 -11.39
C ARG A 108 14.87 -6.84 -10.74
N TYR A 109 13.71 -6.21 -10.82
CA TYR A 109 12.48 -6.69 -10.18
C TYR A 109 11.43 -7.08 -11.20
N LEU A 110 10.67 -8.13 -10.91
CA LEU A 110 9.40 -8.44 -11.54
C LEU A 110 8.29 -8.10 -10.52
N GLU A 111 7.46 -7.11 -10.80
CA GLU A 111 6.25 -6.88 -10.05
C GLU A 111 5.09 -7.62 -10.70
N VAL A 112 4.40 -8.47 -9.92
CA VAL A 112 3.21 -9.23 -10.34
C VAL A 112 1.99 -8.72 -9.60
N ALA A 113 0.81 -8.82 -10.22
CA ALA A 113 -0.43 -8.24 -9.72
C ALA A 113 -0.27 -6.74 -9.37
N ALA A 114 0.41 -6.01 -10.26
CA ALA A 114 0.92 -4.67 -10.01
C ALA A 114 -0.16 -3.57 -9.95
N GLY A 115 -1.38 -3.86 -10.42
CA GLY A 115 -2.40 -2.83 -10.56
C GLY A 115 -1.90 -1.66 -11.42
N ASN A 116 -1.83 -0.48 -10.81
CA ASN A 116 -1.30 0.72 -11.46
C ASN A 116 0.23 0.88 -11.38
N GLY A 117 0.97 -0.11 -10.83
CA GLY A 117 2.44 -0.17 -10.83
C GLY A 117 3.12 0.80 -9.86
N TYR A 118 2.51 1.09 -8.73
CA TYR A 118 3.08 2.00 -7.72
C TYR A 118 4.41 1.50 -7.14
N VAL A 119 4.55 0.19 -6.91
CA VAL A 119 5.80 -0.41 -6.42
C VAL A 119 6.90 -0.29 -7.47
N SER A 120 6.60 -0.64 -8.73
CA SER A 120 7.55 -0.47 -9.83
C SER A 120 7.96 0.99 -10.03
N ALA A 121 7.04 1.94 -9.89
CA ALA A 121 7.37 3.35 -9.98
C ALA A 121 8.38 3.76 -8.91
N GLY A 122 8.18 3.33 -7.67
CA GLY A 122 9.09 3.62 -6.56
C GLY A 122 10.46 2.99 -6.71
N LEU A 123 10.53 1.72 -7.14
CA LEU A 123 11.81 1.04 -7.42
C LEU A 123 12.57 1.74 -8.55
N ARG A 124 11.88 2.10 -9.65
CA ARG A 124 12.50 2.83 -10.78
C ARG A 124 13.03 4.20 -10.37
N ALA A 125 12.33 4.92 -9.49
CA ALA A 125 12.78 6.22 -8.99
C ALA A 125 14.13 6.13 -8.25
N GLN A 126 14.48 4.94 -7.72
CA GLN A 126 15.77 4.67 -7.08
C GLN A 126 16.82 4.10 -8.05
N GLY A 127 16.52 3.96 -9.34
CA GLY A 127 17.43 3.42 -10.35
C GLY A 127 17.35 1.92 -10.58
N ASP A 128 16.43 1.22 -9.90
CA ASP A 128 16.21 -0.21 -10.12
C ASP A 128 15.47 -0.46 -11.46
N LYS A 129 15.68 -1.63 -12.04
CA LYS A 129 14.99 -2.04 -13.27
C LYS A 129 13.76 -2.85 -12.91
N THR A 130 12.61 -2.55 -13.51
CA THR A 130 11.39 -3.32 -13.26
C THR A 130 10.73 -3.81 -14.54
N ILE A 131 10.20 -5.03 -14.46
CA ILE A 131 9.17 -5.57 -15.36
C ILE A 131 7.88 -5.59 -14.54
N THR A 132 6.85 -4.88 -15.02
CA THR A 132 5.60 -4.67 -14.29
C THR A 132 4.48 -5.40 -15.01
N THR A 133 3.75 -6.28 -14.31
CA THR A 133 2.71 -7.13 -14.91
C THR A 133 1.45 -7.16 -14.06
N ASP A 134 0.29 -7.19 -14.73
CA ASP A 134 -1.03 -7.37 -14.10
C ASP A 134 -1.97 -8.10 -15.05
N ALA A 135 -2.89 -8.89 -14.53
CA ALA A 135 -3.92 -9.56 -15.34
C ALA A 135 -5.08 -8.61 -15.72
N HIS A 136 -5.19 -7.47 -15.06
CA HIS A 136 -6.28 -6.49 -15.19
C HIS A 136 -7.69 -7.06 -14.98
N THR A 137 -7.84 -8.20 -14.28
CA THR A 137 -9.14 -8.81 -14.01
C THR A 137 -10.01 -7.93 -13.12
N TRP A 138 -9.39 -7.25 -12.15
CA TRP A 138 -10.04 -6.31 -11.23
C TRP A 138 -10.74 -5.14 -11.94
N THR A 139 -10.34 -4.82 -13.16
CA THR A 139 -10.95 -3.71 -13.93
C THR A 139 -12.42 -3.95 -14.28
N LYS A 140 -12.90 -5.19 -14.19
CA LYS A 140 -14.30 -5.58 -14.39
C LYS A 140 -15.10 -5.59 -13.10
N GLU A 141 -14.41 -5.63 -11.96
CA GLU A 141 -15.00 -5.85 -10.65
C GLU A 141 -15.13 -4.57 -9.84
N ASN A 142 -14.31 -3.55 -10.14
CA ASN A 142 -14.19 -2.34 -9.35
C ASN A 142 -14.20 -1.07 -10.19
N VAL A 143 -14.74 0.02 -9.61
CA VAL A 143 -14.55 1.40 -10.09
C VAL A 143 -13.22 1.97 -9.56
N THR A 144 -12.15 1.18 -9.64
CA THR A 144 -10.82 1.60 -9.20
C THR A 144 -10.18 2.51 -10.24
N GLY A 145 -9.48 3.54 -9.81
CA GLY A 145 -8.73 4.44 -10.68
C GLY A 145 -7.75 3.68 -11.58
N ARG A 146 -7.72 4.03 -12.88
CA ARG A 146 -6.96 3.32 -13.92
C ARG A 146 -5.92 4.25 -14.55
N GLN A 147 -5.01 4.74 -13.73
CA GLN A 147 -3.93 5.61 -14.17
C GLN A 147 -2.58 4.99 -13.78
N PRO A 148 -2.05 4.05 -14.60
CA PRO A 148 -0.79 3.42 -14.28
C PRO A 148 0.36 4.42 -14.28
N LEU A 149 1.20 4.39 -13.24
CA LEU A 149 2.38 5.24 -13.11
C LEU A 149 3.52 4.79 -14.02
N VAL A 150 3.51 3.52 -14.41
CA VAL A 150 4.50 2.90 -15.31
C VAL A 150 3.79 2.00 -16.31
N PRO A 151 4.40 1.69 -17.45
CA PRO A 151 3.84 0.70 -18.37
C PRO A 151 3.66 -0.66 -17.69
N VAL A 152 2.44 -1.19 -17.73
CA VAL A 152 2.06 -2.49 -17.16
C VAL A 152 1.74 -3.45 -18.29
N LYS A 153 2.42 -4.60 -18.32
CA LYS A 153 2.20 -5.67 -19.30
C LYS A 153 1.07 -6.59 -18.81
N THR A 154 0.22 -7.03 -19.71
CA THR A 154 -0.87 -7.96 -19.37
C THR A 154 -0.32 -9.37 -19.19
N ALA A 155 -0.35 -9.89 -17.96
CA ALA A 155 -0.05 -11.27 -17.62
C ALA A 155 -0.62 -11.61 -16.23
N THR A 156 -1.06 -12.86 -16.06
CA THR A 156 -1.34 -13.36 -14.70
C THR A 156 -0.03 -13.51 -13.92
N ALA A 157 -0.10 -13.47 -12.58
CA ALA A 157 1.08 -13.60 -11.73
C ALA A 157 1.91 -14.85 -12.08
N ASN A 158 1.26 -16.02 -12.22
CA ASN A 158 1.94 -17.26 -12.56
C ASN A 158 2.54 -17.24 -13.97
N ALA A 159 1.84 -16.71 -14.98
CA ALA A 159 2.38 -16.58 -16.34
C ALA A 159 3.59 -15.65 -16.37
N ALA A 160 3.56 -14.56 -15.63
CA ALA A 160 4.66 -13.60 -15.54
C ALA A 160 5.95 -14.23 -15.00
N LEU A 161 5.86 -15.18 -14.05
CA LEU A 161 7.04 -15.93 -13.58
C LEU A 161 7.73 -16.67 -14.72
N PHE A 162 7.00 -17.46 -15.48
CA PHE A 162 7.57 -18.23 -16.59
C PHE A 162 8.12 -17.35 -17.73
N LEU A 163 7.51 -16.16 -17.93
CA LEU A 163 7.97 -15.23 -18.97
C LEU A 163 9.19 -14.42 -18.55
N TYR A 164 9.33 -14.08 -17.27
CA TYR A 164 10.25 -13.02 -16.86
C TYR A 164 11.17 -13.35 -15.68
N ALA A 165 10.90 -14.38 -14.86
CA ALA A 165 11.67 -14.62 -13.64
C ALA A 165 13.18 -14.83 -13.89
N GLN A 166 13.56 -15.41 -15.03
CA GLN A 166 14.98 -15.60 -15.40
C GLN A 166 15.70 -14.27 -15.76
N GLN A 167 14.96 -13.19 -15.97
CA GLN A 167 15.51 -11.89 -16.36
C GLN A 167 15.68 -10.94 -15.15
N VAL A 168 15.26 -11.38 -13.96
CA VAL A 168 15.20 -10.55 -12.74
C VAL A 168 15.87 -11.25 -11.57
N ASP A 169 16.22 -10.47 -10.56
CA ASP A 169 16.86 -10.94 -9.34
C ASP A 169 15.82 -11.20 -8.23
N ALA A 170 14.72 -10.46 -8.28
CA ALA A 170 13.65 -10.55 -7.28
C ALA A 170 12.27 -10.39 -7.92
N VAL A 171 11.28 -10.98 -7.27
CA VAL A 171 9.86 -10.83 -7.59
C VAL A 171 9.17 -10.11 -6.44
N VAL A 172 8.27 -9.19 -6.75
CA VAL A 172 7.46 -8.47 -5.77
C VAL A 172 5.98 -8.69 -6.05
N MET A 173 5.23 -9.06 -5.02
CA MET A 173 3.77 -9.14 -5.04
C MET A 173 3.23 -8.23 -3.94
N ALA A 174 2.43 -7.22 -4.30
CA ALA A 174 1.84 -6.29 -3.36
C ALA A 174 0.32 -6.38 -3.37
N TRP A 175 -0.29 -6.49 -2.18
CA TRP A 175 -1.75 -6.46 -2.00
C TRP A 175 -2.53 -7.44 -2.89
N SER A 176 -2.06 -8.69 -2.99
CA SER A 176 -2.86 -9.77 -3.59
C SER A 176 -4.18 -9.93 -2.81
N PRO A 177 -5.33 -10.11 -3.49
CA PRO A 177 -6.63 -10.26 -2.82
C PRO A 177 -6.67 -11.40 -1.81
N ASP A 178 -7.34 -11.19 -0.69
CA ASP A 178 -7.50 -12.16 0.41
C ASP A 178 -8.39 -13.37 0.05
N LYS A 179 -9.17 -13.25 -1.03
CA LYS A 179 -10.13 -14.26 -1.49
C LYS A 179 -9.68 -15.07 -2.71
N ASP A 180 -8.45 -14.88 -3.18
CA ASP A 180 -7.92 -15.68 -4.30
C ASP A 180 -7.26 -16.96 -3.77
N PRO A 181 -7.92 -18.13 -3.88
CA PRO A 181 -7.35 -19.41 -3.41
C PRO A 181 -6.17 -19.89 -4.26
N ASN A 182 -5.89 -19.22 -5.39
CA ASN A 182 -4.80 -19.60 -6.27
C ASN A 182 -3.48 -18.92 -5.87
N ASP A 183 -3.50 -17.96 -4.96
CA ASP A 183 -2.31 -17.24 -4.50
C ASP A 183 -1.29 -18.19 -3.82
N VAL A 184 -1.76 -19.28 -3.21
CA VAL A 184 -0.92 -20.33 -2.60
C VAL A 184 0.04 -20.98 -3.60
N ARG A 185 -0.37 -21.11 -4.85
CA ARG A 185 0.46 -21.74 -5.90
C ARG A 185 1.68 -20.90 -6.25
N PHE A 186 1.59 -19.60 -6.06
CA PHE A 186 2.64 -18.68 -6.48
C PHE A 186 3.99 -18.93 -5.77
N PRO A 187 4.08 -18.97 -4.42
CA PRO A 187 5.32 -19.29 -3.75
C PRO A 187 5.82 -20.71 -4.05
N HIS A 188 4.95 -21.69 -4.26
CA HIS A 188 5.36 -23.04 -4.67
C HIS A 188 6.00 -23.05 -6.04
N ILE A 189 5.45 -22.31 -7.02
CA ILE A 189 6.06 -22.15 -8.35
C ILE A 189 7.42 -21.46 -8.21
N MET A 190 7.53 -20.42 -7.43
CA MET A 190 8.79 -19.71 -7.15
C MET A 190 9.84 -20.68 -6.60
N GLN A 191 9.50 -21.41 -5.54
CA GLN A 191 10.43 -22.33 -4.88
C GLN A 191 10.89 -23.47 -5.80
N HIS A 192 10.00 -24.00 -6.62
CA HIS A 192 10.31 -25.16 -7.46
C HIS A 192 11.07 -24.78 -8.74
N TYR A 193 10.65 -23.74 -9.44
CA TYR A 193 11.16 -23.39 -10.75
C TYR A 193 12.17 -22.24 -10.75
N PHE A 194 12.12 -21.36 -9.73
CA PHE A 194 12.94 -20.15 -9.66
C PHE A 194 13.58 -19.96 -8.27
N PRO A 195 14.26 -20.99 -7.74
CA PRO A 195 14.75 -21.00 -6.35
C PRO A 195 15.84 -19.95 -6.06
N THR A 196 16.44 -19.40 -7.09
CA THR A 196 17.48 -18.35 -6.97
C THR A 196 16.90 -16.95 -6.87
N ASN A 197 15.64 -16.74 -7.27
CA ASN A 197 14.98 -15.45 -7.19
C ASN A 197 14.49 -15.19 -5.76
N GLN A 198 14.63 -13.95 -5.30
CA GLN A 198 14.04 -13.51 -4.05
C GLN A 198 12.54 -13.25 -4.27
N LEU A 199 11.71 -13.59 -3.28
CA LEU A 199 10.30 -13.23 -3.29
C LEU A 199 10.01 -12.24 -2.16
N PHE A 200 9.56 -11.05 -2.51
CA PHE A 200 9.05 -10.06 -1.57
C PHE A 200 7.52 -9.98 -1.69
N VAL A 201 6.85 -10.00 -0.56
CA VAL A 201 5.39 -9.81 -0.48
C VAL A 201 5.10 -8.61 0.40
N ILE A 202 4.30 -7.68 -0.10
CA ILE A 202 3.79 -6.55 0.67
C ILE A 202 2.33 -6.82 0.99
N GLY A 203 2.01 -6.92 2.27
CA GLY A 203 0.65 -7.20 2.69
C GLY A 203 0.48 -7.30 4.20
N GLU A 204 -0.72 -7.63 4.62
CA GLU A 204 -1.07 -7.85 6.01
C GLU A 204 -1.29 -9.34 6.27
N ARG A 205 -0.40 -9.93 7.07
CA ARG A 205 -0.47 -11.36 7.39
C ARG A 205 -1.73 -11.68 8.18
N ASN A 206 -2.53 -12.63 7.67
CA ASN A 206 -3.83 -13.04 8.23
C ASN A 206 -4.85 -11.89 8.35
N GLY A 207 -4.72 -10.85 7.54
CA GLY A 207 -5.58 -9.68 7.50
C GLY A 207 -6.17 -9.43 6.11
N ALA A 208 -5.96 -8.22 5.58
CA ALA A 208 -6.64 -7.73 4.39
C ALA A 208 -6.07 -8.28 3.06
N THR A 209 -4.93 -8.98 3.07
CA THR A 209 -4.23 -9.41 1.84
C THR A 209 -3.87 -10.87 1.87
N ASN A 210 -3.82 -11.45 0.68
CA ASN A 210 -3.54 -12.86 0.45
C ASN A 210 -4.48 -13.81 1.23
N SER A 211 -4.69 -15.00 0.74
CA SER A 211 -5.55 -15.96 1.42
C SER A 211 -4.95 -16.42 2.76
N ARG A 212 -5.81 -16.86 3.67
CA ARG A 212 -5.36 -17.47 4.93
C ARG A 212 -4.42 -18.66 4.67
N LEU A 213 -4.72 -19.44 3.65
CA LEU A 213 -3.90 -20.61 3.27
C LEU A 213 -2.52 -20.17 2.79
N PHE A 214 -2.43 -19.10 1.99
CA PHE A 214 -1.15 -18.50 1.60
C PHE A 214 -0.28 -18.22 2.83
N TRP A 215 -0.82 -17.52 3.83
CA TRP A 215 -0.06 -17.17 5.03
C TRP A 215 0.25 -18.34 5.95
N GLN A 216 -0.49 -19.43 5.88
CA GLN A 216 -0.19 -20.68 6.60
C GLN A 216 0.97 -21.45 5.97
N GLU A 217 1.06 -21.44 4.63
CA GLU A 217 2.10 -22.16 3.88
C GLU A 217 3.33 -21.31 3.59
N ALA A 218 3.21 -19.98 3.63
CA ALA A 218 4.31 -19.06 3.36
C ALA A 218 5.46 -19.24 4.36
N ARG A 219 6.63 -19.58 3.84
CA ARG A 219 7.85 -19.70 4.62
C ARG A 219 8.62 -18.39 4.59
N THR A 220 8.62 -17.67 5.71
CA THR A 220 9.37 -16.42 5.82
C THR A 220 10.86 -16.69 5.96
N VAL A 221 11.66 -15.97 5.20
CA VAL A 221 13.12 -15.98 5.32
C VAL A 221 13.54 -14.93 6.37
N PRO A 222 14.26 -15.31 7.42
CA PRO A 222 14.81 -14.35 8.37
C PRO A 222 15.77 -13.37 7.66
N ASP A 223 15.41 -12.09 7.69
CA ASP A 223 16.23 -11.04 7.10
C ASP A 223 16.19 -9.79 8.00
N ARG A 224 17.32 -9.45 8.61
CA ARG A 224 17.43 -8.31 9.54
C ARG A 224 17.14 -6.97 8.86
N ARG A 225 17.34 -6.86 7.55
CA ARG A 225 17.07 -5.66 6.75
C ARG A 225 15.58 -5.29 6.78
N LEU A 226 14.70 -6.29 6.90
CA LEU A 226 13.26 -6.07 6.97
C LEU A 226 12.83 -5.24 8.19
N PHE A 227 13.59 -5.23 9.29
CA PHE A 227 13.28 -4.37 10.43
C PHE A 227 13.36 -2.88 10.06
N ALA A 228 14.46 -2.49 9.38
CA ALA A 228 14.64 -1.11 8.95
C ALA A 228 13.64 -0.75 7.84
N LEU A 229 13.40 -1.67 6.89
CA LEU A 229 12.47 -1.47 5.80
C LEU A 229 11.03 -1.29 6.31
N ASN A 230 10.56 -2.16 7.20
CA ASN A 230 9.22 -2.08 7.77
C ASN A 230 9.04 -0.89 8.73
N ARG A 231 10.13 -0.40 9.34
CA ARG A 231 10.07 0.86 10.08
C ARG A 231 9.89 2.05 9.14
N ALA A 232 10.57 2.05 7.98
CA ALA A 232 10.39 3.09 6.97
C ALA A 232 8.99 3.06 6.37
N PHE A 233 8.41 1.87 6.18
CA PHE A 233 7.06 1.71 5.63
C PHE A 233 6.00 2.42 6.49
N GLY A 234 6.09 2.31 7.82
CA GLY A 234 5.17 2.96 8.75
C GLY A 234 3.77 2.33 8.75
N HIS A 235 2.89 2.91 9.55
CA HIS A 235 1.47 2.54 9.63
C HIS A 235 0.67 3.80 9.93
N PHE A 236 -0.45 4.00 9.24
CA PHE A 236 -1.28 5.18 9.40
C PHE A 236 -2.74 4.85 9.79
N ASP A 237 -3.10 3.57 9.77
CA ASP A 237 -4.42 3.05 10.10
C ASP A 237 -4.31 1.68 10.80
N ALA A 238 -5.43 1.00 10.98
CA ALA A 238 -5.49 -0.31 11.64
C ALA A 238 -4.95 -1.48 10.79
N ILE A 239 -4.60 -1.26 9.52
CA ILE A 239 -4.02 -2.28 8.66
C ILE A 239 -2.50 -2.31 8.85
N HIS A 240 -1.98 -3.44 9.31
CA HIS A 240 -0.57 -3.62 9.58
C HIS A 240 0.17 -4.28 8.41
N GLU A 241 0.14 -3.62 7.24
CA GLU A 241 0.89 -4.13 6.10
C GLU A 241 2.40 -4.04 6.32
N ARG A 242 3.10 -5.04 5.82
CA ARG A 242 4.56 -5.17 5.93
C ARG A 242 5.15 -5.75 4.67
N VAL A 243 6.44 -5.52 4.49
CA VAL A 243 7.26 -6.25 3.53
C VAL A 243 7.73 -7.55 4.19
N TYR A 244 7.45 -8.67 3.55
CA TYR A 244 7.95 -9.99 3.92
C TYR A 244 8.89 -10.48 2.84
N ARG A 245 9.90 -11.25 3.23
CA ARG A 245 10.70 -12.04 2.32
C ARG A 245 10.32 -13.49 2.48
N LEU A 246 9.90 -14.13 1.40
CA LEU A 246 9.47 -15.53 1.39
C LEU A 246 10.48 -16.39 0.64
N GLN A 247 10.42 -17.69 0.93
CA GLN A 247 11.19 -18.73 0.27
C GLN A 247 10.34 -19.41 -0.79
#